data_bce602d3ed358fcf837fb0a1277767e2
#
_entry.id   bce602d3ed358fcf837fb0a1277767e2
#
_cell.length_a   1.000
_cell.length_b   1.000
_cell.length_c   1.000
_cell.angle_alpha   90.00
_cell.angle_beta   90.00
_cell.angle_gamma   90.00
#
_symmetry.space_group_name_H-M   'P 1'
#
loop_
_entity.id
_entity.type
_entity.pdbx_description
1 polymer ?
#
loop_
_entity_poly.entity_id
_entity_poly.type
_entity_poly.pdbx_seq_one_letter_code
_entity_poly.pdbx_strand_id
1 'polypeptide(L)'
;MTVPALSFSEDQAEAHDRVAEMLRDAGVDLDNGLVLPAKETKTKIMAVTGKAGSGKTLLLAELFKALQTVGVDVVSGDYEGRRRKDRRTLAILAPTNKAASVLRMRGVPATTIHRILYTPVYDPEYERIAEWLTGHGDQPEIEGLTDEALARAKLSYESHKSIPAALAAAGLRGSDFITGWKRREDPLDIGFVDEASMLDERQLEDLREIFPNLLLFGDPAQLAPVNQSGKMVFDMLSDSQVMNLNRVHRQDADNPILDLAHALADPALGFEDFERMIEDVARRDDRVVWGQRVEVDLMARSPVLVWRNATRIRLIHAFRNVHGAPDTELLEGEPLICDGIELPLKHRKKRLDLEARGLIKGAQVIYLGPGRKSGFSRLHVMGAEDPQVSAASIVKIEKPDEEEPFIPYAARMGATFLHGAAVTIHKAQGSQWDEVQVFAPDLYAAARMGRVEAGQPLWKRLAYVAITRASTRLHWVVRNRLSKPTGPLQIDDLRSTPAAPLTLEAEPEF
;
A
#
# COMPACT_ATOMS: atom_id res chain seq x y z
N MET A 1 28.52 20.54 5.30
CA MET A 1 28.00 20.63 3.92
C MET A 1 26.57 21.11 4.02
N THR A 2 26.31 22.34 3.59
CA THR A 2 24.96 22.91 3.54
C THR A 2 24.16 22.14 2.49
N VAL A 3 23.12 21.42 2.94
CA VAL A 3 22.12 20.82 2.04
C VAL A 3 21.56 21.97 1.20
N PRO A 4 21.58 21.89 -0.14
CA PRO A 4 21.02 22.94 -0.96
C PRO A 4 19.52 23.08 -0.61
N ALA A 5 19.08 24.31 -0.37
CA ALA A 5 17.68 24.61 -0.14
C ALA A 5 16.87 24.05 -1.34
N LEU A 6 15.91 23.19 -1.08
CA LEU A 6 15.01 22.64 -2.07
C LEU A 6 14.27 23.82 -2.72
N SER A 7 14.54 24.09 -3.99
CA SER A 7 13.81 25.09 -4.76
C SER A 7 12.57 24.44 -5.37
N PHE A 8 11.40 24.89 -4.98
CA PHE A 8 10.15 24.54 -5.67
C PHE A 8 10.17 25.03 -7.12
N SER A 9 9.53 24.30 -8.01
CA SER A 9 9.16 24.83 -9.32
C SER A 9 8.05 25.87 -9.17
N GLU A 10 7.81 26.67 -10.21
CA GLU A 10 6.77 27.71 -10.15
C GLU A 10 5.38 27.15 -9.81
N ASP A 11 5.00 26.02 -10.42
CA ASP A 11 3.74 25.34 -10.16
C ASP A 11 3.66 24.74 -8.76
N GLN A 12 4.79 24.23 -8.22
CA GLN A 12 4.86 23.78 -6.83
C GLN A 12 4.79 24.94 -5.83
N ALA A 13 5.44 26.07 -6.13
CA ALA A 13 5.37 27.26 -5.30
C ALA A 13 3.95 27.84 -5.29
N GLU A 14 3.30 27.95 -6.44
CA GLU A 14 1.89 28.37 -6.53
C GLU A 14 0.96 27.42 -5.74
N ALA A 15 1.16 26.11 -5.88
CA ALA A 15 0.38 25.13 -5.12
C ALA A 15 0.62 25.27 -3.62
N HIS A 16 1.87 25.48 -3.18
CA HIS A 16 2.21 25.72 -1.79
C HIS A 16 1.49 26.95 -1.24
N ASP A 17 1.52 28.07 -1.95
CA ASP A 17 0.92 29.33 -1.52
C ASP A 17 -0.60 29.22 -1.40
N ARG A 18 -1.28 28.57 -2.35
CA ARG A 18 -2.72 28.31 -2.28
C ARG A 18 -3.09 27.38 -1.13
N VAL A 19 -2.27 26.37 -0.84
CA VAL A 19 -2.46 25.51 0.33
C VAL A 19 -2.25 26.31 1.62
N ALA A 20 -1.22 27.16 1.69
CA ALA A 20 -0.97 28.03 2.84
C ALA A 20 -2.16 28.98 3.10
N GLU A 21 -2.80 29.50 2.06
CA GLU A 21 -4.03 30.30 2.19
C GLU A 21 -5.19 29.49 2.76
N MET A 22 -5.41 28.24 2.26
CA MET A 22 -6.41 27.34 2.81
C MET A 22 -6.16 27.02 4.29
N LEU A 23 -4.90 26.79 4.67
CA LEU A 23 -4.49 26.51 6.04
C LEU A 23 -4.68 27.73 6.97
N ARG A 24 -4.42 28.94 6.47
CA ARG A 24 -4.67 30.19 7.21
C ARG A 24 -6.15 30.32 7.55
N ASP A 25 -7.03 29.98 6.64
CA ASP A 25 -8.48 29.95 6.92
C ASP A 25 -8.85 28.85 7.95
N ALA A 26 -8.07 27.75 7.98
CA ALA A 26 -8.20 26.70 9.00
C ALA A 26 -7.60 27.10 10.36
N GLY A 27 -7.04 28.31 10.47
CA GLY A 27 -6.40 28.83 11.67
C GLY A 27 -4.93 28.43 11.83
N VAL A 28 -4.24 28.09 10.74
CA VAL A 28 -2.81 27.80 10.73
C VAL A 28 -2.11 28.76 9.77
N ASP A 29 -1.40 29.74 10.30
CA ASP A 29 -0.63 30.71 9.52
C ASP A 29 0.82 30.24 9.45
N LEU A 30 1.20 29.65 8.32
CA LEU A 30 2.55 29.14 8.08
C LEU A 30 3.59 30.25 7.98
N ASP A 31 3.21 31.43 7.44
CA ASP A 31 4.13 32.55 7.22
C ASP A 31 4.54 33.21 8.55
N ASN A 32 3.60 33.33 9.48
CA ASN A 32 3.84 33.94 10.78
C ASN A 32 4.10 32.93 11.89
N GLY A 33 4.04 31.62 11.61
CA GLY A 33 4.24 30.57 12.60
C GLY A 33 3.17 30.55 13.69
N LEU A 34 1.92 30.87 13.38
CA LEU A 34 0.85 31.02 14.36
C LEU A 34 -0.26 29.98 14.17
N VAL A 35 -0.75 29.45 15.29
CA VAL A 35 -1.97 28.65 15.34
C VAL A 35 -3.06 29.43 16.04
N LEU A 36 -4.12 29.77 15.31
CA LEU A 36 -5.26 30.54 15.77
C LEU A 36 -6.45 29.62 16.06
N PRO A 37 -7.40 30.03 16.93
CA PRO A 37 -8.66 29.30 17.08
C PRO A 37 -9.37 29.16 15.73
N ALA A 38 -9.85 27.94 15.37
CA ALA A 38 -10.58 27.75 14.14
C ALA A 38 -11.86 28.59 14.18
N LYS A 39 -12.11 29.30 13.09
CA LYS A 39 -13.45 29.82 12.83
C LYS A 39 -14.29 28.64 12.30
N GLU A 40 -15.56 28.57 12.68
CA GLU A 40 -16.50 27.64 12.04
C GLU A 40 -16.56 27.97 10.55
N THR A 41 -15.89 27.16 9.75
CA THR A 41 -15.82 27.35 8.30
C THR A 41 -16.47 26.18 7.59
N LYS A 42 -17.04 26.45 6.43
CA LYS A 42 -17.50 25.42 5.50
C LYS A 42 -16.34 24.52 5.13
N THR A 43 -16.61 23.23 4.93
CA THR A 43 -15.62 22.27 4.47
C THR A 43 -14.92 22.77 3.19
N LYS A 44 -13.60 22.89 3.25
CA LYS A 44 -12.75 23.26 2.13
C LYS A 44 -12.01 22.04 1.62
N ILE A 45 -12.13 21.80 0.32
CA ILE A 45 -11.40 20.73 -0.35
C ILE A 45 -10.58 21.33 -1.45
N MET A 46 -9.31 20.94 -1.51
CA MET A 46 -8.41 21.26 -2.62
C MET A 46 -7.67 19.99 -3.06
N ALA A 47 -7.28 19.97 -4.31
CA ALA A 47 -6.48 18.88 -4.86
C ALA A 47 -5.20 19.41 -5.53
N VAL A 48 -4.09 18.72 -5.26
CA VAL A 48 -2.82 18.88 -5.99
C VAL A 48 -2.68 17.67 -6.88
N THR A 49 -2.88 17.85 -8.16
CA THR A 49 -2.79 16.80 -9.15
C THR A 49 -1.52 16.93 -9.99
N GLY A 50 -1.06 15.81 -10.53
CA GLY A 50 0.11 15.81 -11.42
C GLY A 50 0.53 14.40 -11.77
N LYS A 51 1.22 14.25 -12.89
CA LYS A 51 1.75 12.97 -13.37
C LYS A 51 2.83 12.41 -12.43
N ALA A 52 3.20 11.15 -12.64
CA ALA A 52 4.35 10.55 -11.98
C ALA A 52 5.60 11.43 -12.18
N GLY A 53 6.37 11.68 -11.09
CA GLY A 53 7.55 12.53 -11.12
C GLY A 53 7.31 14.05 -10.99
N SER A 54 6.06 14.52 -10.84
CA SER A 54 5.76 15.96 -10.67
C SER A 54 6.07 16.53 -9.27
N GLY A 55 6.55 15.70 -8.32
CA GLY A 55 6.96 16.16 -7.00
C GLY A 55 5.84 16.33 -5.98
N LYS A 56 4.65 15.76 -6.20
CA LYS A 56 3.53 15.79 -5.24
C LYS A 56 3.92 15.40 -3.82
N THR A 57 4.60 14.27 -3.68
CA THR A 57 5.04 13.74 -2.37
C THR A 57 6.08 14.64 -1.71
N LEU A 58 6.91 15.32 -2.50
CA LEU A 58 7.85 16.32 -1.99
C LEU A 58 7.10 17.51 -1.39
N LEU A 59 6.14 18.06 -2.14
CA LEU A 59 5.31 19.17 -1.65
C LEU A 59 4.55 18.79 -0.37
N LEU A 60 3.97 17.58 -0.33
CA LEU A 60 3.30 17.06 0.87
C LEU A 60 4.25 17.00 2.07
N ALA A 61 5.49 16.50 1.88
CA ALA A 61 6.47 16.39 2.94
C ALA A 61 6.92 17.77 3.47
N GLU A 62 7.10 18.76 2.60
CA GLU A 62 7.47 20.12 3.01
C GLU A 62 6.31 20.82 3.74
N LEU A 63 5.07 20.68 3.27
CA LEU A 63 3.89 21.19 3.99
C LEU A 63 3.75 20.52 5.37
N PHE A 64 4.01 19.22 5.49
CA PHE A 64 4.03 18.53 6.77
C PHE A 64 5.07 19.12 7.73
N LYS A 65 6.32 19.32 7.27
CA LYS A 65 7.38 19.91 8.08
C LYS A 65 7.01 21.32 8.55
N ALA A 66 6.44 22.14 7.67
CA ALA A 66 5.98 23.47 8.01
C ALA A 66 4.90 23.43 9.10
N LEU A 67 3.88 22.56 8.96
CA LEU A 67 2.82 22.36 9.95
C LEU A 67 3.35 21.87 11.29
N GLN A 68 4.31 20.95 11.29
CA GLN A 68 4.96 20.45 12.50
C GLN A 68 5.73 21.57 13.22
N THR A 69 6.44 22.41 12.49
CA THR A 69 7.20 23.54 13.03
C THR A 69 6.29 24.56 13.73
N VAL A 70 5.10 24.76 13.20
CA VAL A 70 4.08 25.67 13.78
C VAL A 70 3.38 25.04 15.00
N GLY A 71 3.58 23.73 15.27
CA GLY A 71 3.02 23.06 16.44
C GLY A 71 1.64 22.44 16.21
N VAL A 72 1.31 22.04 14.99
CA VAL A 72 0.10 21.25 14.70
C VAL A 72 0.30 19.81 15.16
N ASP A 73 -0.66 19.26 15.91
CA ASP A 73 -0.59 17.90 16.43
C ASP A 73 -0.87 16.87 15.31
N VAL A 74 0.03 15.93 15.14
CA VAL A 74 -0.15 14.86 14.13
C VAL A 74 -0.92 13.69 14.74
N VAL A 75 -1.98 13.29 14.05
CA VAL A 75 -2.87 12.19 14.47
C VAL A 75 -2.46 10.90 13.76
N SER A 76 -2.15 9.87 14.54
CA SER A 76 -1.91 8.51 14.06
C SER A 76 -3.17 7.64 14.17
N GLY A 77 -3.16 6.45 13.57
CA GLY A 77 -4.28 5.51 13.64
C GLY A 77 -4.63 5.01 15.04
N ASP A 78 -3.72 5.15 15.98
CA ASP A 78 -3.92 4.81 17.41
C ASP A 78 -4.26 6.02 18.27
N TYR A 79 -4.66 7.13 17.64
CA TYR A 79 -4.99 8.36 18.34
C TYR A 79 -6.34 8.24 19.06
N GLU A 80 -6.31 8.22 20.38
CA GLU A 80 -7.48 8.24 21.27
C GLU A 80 -7.69 9.62 21.95
N GLY A 81 -6.94 10.62 21.51
CA GLY A 81 -6.97 11.95 22.12
C GLY A 81 -8.29 12.68 21.88
N ARG A 82 -8.79 13.36 22.90
CA ARG A 82 -9.89 14.31 22.75
C ARG A 82 -9.38 15.55 22.00
N ARG A 83 -10.15 16.03 21.02
CA ARG A 83 -9.88 17.29 20.32
C ARG A 83 -9.68 18.40 21.35
N ARG A 84 -8.54 19.07 21.30
CA ARG A 84 -8.27 20.26 22.11
C ARG A 84 -8.66 21.50 21.33
N LYS A 85 -9.35 22.43 21.96
CA LYS A 85 -9.80 23.68 21.33
C LYS A 85 -8.63 24.62 20.97
N ASP A 86 -7.52 24.49 21.68
CA ASP A 86 -6.32 25.31 21.58
C ASP A 86 -5.26 24.78 20.61
N ARG A 87 -5.50 23.60 20.01
CA ARG A 87 -4.56 22.97 19.07
C ARG A 87 -5.28 22.53 17.80
N ARG A 88 -4.53 22.47 16.71
CA ARG A 88 -4.99 21.92 15.44
C ARG A 88 -4.42 20.53 15.26
N THR A 89 -5.20 19.69 14.61
CA THR A 89 -4.82 18.31 14.30
C THR A 89 -4.61 18.12 12.80
N LEU A 90 -3.60 17.37 12.44
CA LEU A 90 -3.28 16.96 11.07
C LEU A 90 -3.28 15.43 11.00
N ALA A 91 -4.03 14.85 10.09
CA ALA A 91 -3.88 13.46 9.70
C ALA A 91 -3.33 13.36 8.27
N ILE A 92 -2.29 12.55 8.08
CA ILE A 92 -1.74 12.25 6.76
C ILE A 92 -2.14 10.82 6.41
N LEU A 93 -2.85 10.68 5.32
CA LEU A 93 -3.61 9.51 4.96
C LEU A 93 -3.18 8.96 3.60
N ALA A 94 -3.24 7.66 3.47
CA ALA A 94 -3.10 6.99 2.18
C ALA A 94 -4.14 5.85 2.06
N PRO A 95 -4.58 5.50 0.84
CA PRO A 95 -5.55 4.43 0.63
C PRO A 95 -5.02 3.05 1.04
N THR A 96 -3.71 2.84 0.94
CA THR A 96 -3.07 1.55 1.22
C THR A 96 -1.95 1.65 2.25
N ASN A 97 -1.70 0.53 2.98
CA ASN A 97 -0.57 0.46 3.92
C ASN A 97 0.78 0.69 3.21
N LYS A 98 0.92 0.24 1.95
CA LYS A 98 2.14 0.42 1.17
C LYS A 98 2.40 1.89 0.87
N ALA A 99 1.40 2.62 0.38
CA ALA A 99 1.51 4.07 0.15
C ALA A 99 1.84 4.82 1.44
N ALA A 100 1.14 4.50 2.55
CA ALA A 100 1.47 5.07 3.86
C ALA A 100 2.90 4.75 4.30
N SER A 101 3.41 3.55 4.01
CA SER A 101 4.79 3.17 4.33
C SER A 101 5.82 3.98 3.54
N VAL A 102 5.58 4.20 2.25
CA VAL A 102 6.47 5.03 1.42
C VAL A 102 6.60 6.44 1.99
N LEU A 103 5.50 7.02 2.48
CA LEU A 103 5.53 8.31 3.17
C LEU A 103 6.33 8.24 4.48
N ARG A 104 6.13 7.19 5.29
CA ARG A 104 6.87 7.00 6.55
C ARG A 104 8.37 6.87 6.34
N MET A 105 8.82 6.16 5.31
CA MET A 105 10.24 6.08 4.96
C MET A 105 10.84 7.44 4.57
N ARG A 106 10.02 8.41 4.18
CA ARG A 106 10.43 9.80 3.92
C ARG A 106 10.25 10.70 5.14
N GLY A 107 10.03 10.14 6.33
CA GLY A 107 9.86 10.89 7.56
C GLY A 107 8.47 11.51 7.76
N VAL A 108 7.49 11.16 6.91
CA VAL A 108 6.12 11.68 7.01
C VAL A 108 5.23 10.65 7.74
N PRO A 109 4.65 10.95 8.92
CA PRO A 109 3.90 9.99 9.74
C PRO A 109 2.51 9.71 9.17
N ALA A 110 2.46 8.98 8.07
CA ALA A 110 1.22 8.62 7.39
C ALA A 110 0.59 7.34 7.93
N THR A 111 -0.74 7.27 7.88
CA THR A 111 -1.55 6.10 8.20
C THR A 111 -2.57 5.81 7.09
N THR A 112 -3.30 4.71 7.18
CA THR A 112 -4.35 4.44 6.20
C THR A 112 -5.64 5.18 6.54
N ILE A 113 -6.38 5.57 5.50
CA ILE A 113 -7.71 6.19 5.61
C ILE A 113 -8.61 5.35 6.51
N HIS A 114 -8.63 4.05 6.30
CA HIS A 114 -9.46 3.13 7.07
C HIS A 114 -9.20 3.19 8.58
N ARG A 115 -7.93 3.32 9.00
CA ARG A 115 -7.57 3.42 10.43
C ARG A 115 -8.06 4.69 11.11
N ILE A 116 -8.23 5.76 10.36
CA ILE A 116 -8.73 7.04 10.88
C ILE A 116 -10.26 7.09 10.84
N LEU A 117 -10.85 6.64 9.74
CA LEU A 117 -12.29 6.80 9.50
C LEU A 117 -13.16 5.78 10.21
N TYR A 118 -12.67 4.53 10.38
CA TYR A 118 -13.53 3.42 10.80
C TYR A 118 -13.02 2.69 12.04
N THR A 119 -13.99 2.34 12.91
CA THR A 119 -13.80 1.41 14.01
C THR A 119 -14.56 0.12 13.71
N PRO A 120 -14.02 -1.08 14.07
CA PRO A 120 -14.73 -2.33 13.83
C PRO A 120 -15.98 -2.41 14.70
N VAL A 121 -17.05 -2.93 14.11
CA VAL A 121 -18.28 -3.33 14.83
C VAL A 121 -18.19 -4.84 14.97
N TYR A 122 -18.23 -5.30 16.21
CA TYR A 122 -18.15 -6.72 16.51
C TYR A 122 -19.54 -7.33 16.63
N ASP A 123 -19.63 -8.63 16.32
CA ASP A 123 -20.81 -9.43 16.61
C ASP A 123 -21.13 -9.42 18.10
N PRO A 124 -22.41 -9.43 18.52
CA PRO A 124 -22.78 -9.54 19.93
C PRO A 124 -22.20 -10.79 20.62
N GLU A 125 -21.89 -11.84 19.88
CA GLU A 125 -21.18 -13.00 20.41
C GLU A 125 -19.77 -12.66 20.91
N TYR A 126 -19.08 -11.77 20.23
CA TYR A 126 -17.77 -11.27 20.68
C TYR A 126 -17.86 -10.57 22.02
N GLU A 127 -18.87 -9.74 22.21
CA GLU A 127 -19.11 -9.03 23.48
C GLU A 127 -19.44 -10.00 24.60
N ARG A 128 -20.30 -11.01 24.34
CA ARG A 128 -20.62 -12.07 25.31
C ARG A 128 -19.40 -12.88 25.73
N ILE A 129 -18.54 -13.23 24.77
CA ILE A 129 -17.27 -13.93 25.08
C ILE A 129 -16.36 -13.01 25.89
N ALA A 130 -16.29 -11.74 25.57
CA ALA A 130 -15.48 -10.77 26.27
C ALA A 130 -15.96 -10.58 27.72
N GLU A 131 -17.26 -10.44 27.96
CA GLU A 131 -17.88 -10.35 29.26
C GLU A 131 -17.62 -11.60 30.10
N TRP A 132 -17.83 -12.78 29.54
CA TRP A 132 -17.53 -14.05 30.21
C TRP A 132 -16.05 -14.18 30.59
N LEU A 133 -15.14 -13.86 29.70
CA LEU A 133 -13.69 -13.91 29.95
C LEU A 133 -13.28 -12.94 31.08
N THR A 134 -13.94 -11.77 31.14
CA THR A 134 -13.68 -10.74 32.17
C THR A 134 -14.39 -11.04 33.51
N GLY A 135 -15.23 -12.06 33.55
CA GLY A 135 -15.95 -12.47 34.78
C GLY A 135 -17.29 -11.75 35.00
N HIS A 136 -17.83 -11.09 33.99
CA HIS A 136 -19.08 -10.32 34.07
C HIS A 136 -20.29 -11.03 33.40
N GLY A 137 -20.11 -12.23 32.86
CA GLY A 137 -21.16 -13.00 32.17
C GLY A 137 -21.01 -14.50 32.31
N ASP A 138 -22.05 -15.23 31.89
CA ASP A 138 -22.06 -16.70 31.86
C ASP A 138 -21.27 -17.23 30.67
N GLN A 139 -20.86 -18.51 30.73
CA GLN A 139 -20.16 -19.17 29.61
C GLN A 139 -21.06 -19.18 28.38
N PRO A 140 -20.62 -18.59 27.25
CA PRO A 140 -21.43 -18.56 26.04
C PRO A 140 -21.47 -19.93 25.35
N GLU A 141 -22.63 -20.27 24.83
CA GLU A 141 -22.79 -21.38 23.88
C GLU A 141 -22.56 -20.85 22.48
N ILE A 142 -21.49 -21.30 21.82
CA ILE A 142 -21.11 -20.85 20.45
C ILE A 142 -21.11 -22.06 19.54
N GLU A 143 -21.85 -21.94 18.44
CA GLU A 143 -21.95 -23.00 17.44
C GLU A 143 -20.54 -23.34 16.89
N GLY A 144 -20.19 -24.65 16.94
CA GLY A 144 -18.88 -25.14 16.49
C GLY A 144 -17.73 -25.03 17.49
N LEU A 145 -17.94 -24.49 18.71
CA LEU A 145 -16.94 -24.48 19.78
C LEU A 145 -17.24 -25.57 20.82
N THR A 146 -16.20 -26.31 21.17
CA THR A 146 -16.28 -27.31 22.23
C THR A 146 -15.99 -26.65 23.59
N ASP A 147 -16.51 -27.24 24.69
CA ASP A 147 -16.21 -26.79 26.06
C ASP A 147 -14.70 -26.78 26.35
N GLU A 148 -13.94 -27.68 25.73
CA GLU A 148 -12.49 -27.72 25.84
C GLU A 148 -11.82 -26.51 25.16
N ALA A 149 -12.39 -26.01 24.04
CA ALA A 149 -11.91 -24.81 23.40
C ALA A 149 -12.18 -23.57 24.25
N LEU A 150 -13.37 -23.49 24.86
CA LEU A 150 -13.72 -22.44 25.80
C LEU A 150 -12.85 -22.46 27.07
N ALA A 151 -12.58 -23.66 27.62
CA ALA A 151 -11.65 -23.79 28.74
C ALA A 151 -10.24 -23.32 28.41
N ARG A 152 -9.73 -23.61 27.21
CA ARG A 152 -8.45 -23.06 26.72
C ARG A 152 -8.48 -21.54 26.59
N ALA A 153 -9.59 -20.98 26.10
CA ALA A 153 -9.75 -19.52 26.02
C ALA A 153 -9.67 -18.88 27.41
N LYS A 154 -10.36 -19.43 28.38
CA LYS A 154 -10.37 -18.94 29.77
C LYS A 154 -8.98 -18.98 30.41
N LEU A 155 -8.29 -20.11 30.32
CA LEU A 155 -6.90 -20.25 30.76
C LEU A 155 -5.95 -19.25 30.09
N SER A 156 -6.11 -19.05 28.80
CA SER A 156 -5.33 -18.08 28.06
C SER A 156 -5.62 -16.63 28.53
N TYR A 157 -6.88 -16.32 28.79
CA TYR A 157 -7.26 -15.00 29.31
C TYR A 157 -6.70 -14.76 30.73
N GLU A 158 -6.82 -15.73 31.62
CA GLU A 158 -6.29 -15.65 32.98
C GLU A 158 -4.77 -15.36 32.99
N SER A 159 -4.04 -16.01 32.05
CA SER A 159 -2.59 -15.85 31.92
C SER A 159 -2.17 -14.56 31.25
N HIS A 160 -2.94 -14.03 30.32
CA HIS A 160 -2.51 -12.94 29.43
C HIS A 160 -3.37 -11.69 29.49
N LYS A 161 -4.53 -11.75 30.13
CA LYS A 161 -5.53 -10.65 30.22
C LYS A 161 -5.85 -10.03 28.85
N SER A 162 -5.98 -10.86 27.80
CA SER A 162 -6.19 -10.44 26.42
C SER A 162 -7.28 -11.27 25.77
N ILE A 163 -8.40 -10.63 25.38
CA ILE A 163 -9.53 -11.26 24.70
C ILE A 163 -9.10 -11.85 23.36
N PRO A 164 -8.38 -11.15 22.46
CA PRO A 164 -7.90 -11.75 21.23
C PRO A 164 -6.97 -12.95 21.42
N ALA A 165 -6.19 -12.98 22.51
CA ALA A 165 -5.36 -14.14 22.82
C ALA A 165 -6.19 -15.33 23.29
N ALA A 166 -7.24 -15.09 24.05
CA ALA A 166 -8.19 -16.10 24.48
C ALA A 166 -8.95 -16.71 23.28
N LEU A 167 -9.46 -15.87 22.38
CA LEU A 167 -10.10 -16.30 21.14
C LEU A 167 -9.16 -17.16 20.30
N ALA A 168 -7.91 -16.75 20.13
CA ALA A 168 -6.91 -17.51 19.38
C ALA A 168 -6.63 -18.90 20.03
N ALA A 169 -6.64 -18.99 21.35
CA ALA A 169 -6.50 -20.26 22.04
C ALA A 169 -7.69 -21.19 21.83
N ALA A 170 -8.88 -20.64 21.59
CA ALA A 170 -10.08 -21.39 21.18
C ALA A 170 -10.10 -21.74 19.70
N GLY A 171 -9.18 -21.18 18.89
CA GLY A 171 -9.15 -21.37 17.44
C GLY A 171 -9.93 -20.33 16.66
N LEU A 172 -10.42 -19.27 17.32
CA LEU A 172 -11.16 -18.16 16.74
C LEU A 172 -10.26 -16.96 16.49
N ARG A 173 -10.68 -16.06 15.59
CA ARG A 173 -10.02 -14.78 15.34
C ARG A 173 -10.95 -13.64 15.71
N GLY A 174 -10.41 -12.54 16.24
CA GLY A 174 -11.20 -11.33 16.47
C GLY A 174 -11.84 -10.79 15.19
N SER A 175 -11.18 -10.97 14.05
CA SER A 175 -11.71 -10.58 12.73
C SER A 175 -12.94 -11.38 12.31
N ASP A 176 -13.12 -12.61 12.79
CA ASP A 176 -14.26 -13.47 12.44
C ASP A 176 -15.58 -12.91 13.03
N PHE A 177 -15.47 -12.06 14.05
CA PHE A 177 -16.59 -11.40 14.70
C PHE A 177 -16.81 -9.95 14.23
N ILE A 178 -16.07 -9.47 13.23
CA ILE A 178 -16.32 -8.14 12.66
C ILE A 178 -17.48 -8.25 11.68
N THR A 179 -18.64 -7.74 12.07
CA THR A 179 -19.85 -7.69 11.25
C THR A 179 -19.93 -6.45 10.37
N GLY A 180 -19.15 -5.44 10.70
CA GLY A 180 -19.13 -4.19 9.96
C GLY A 180 -18.10 -3.19 10.50
N TRP A 181 -18.15 -2.01 9.95
CA TRP A 181 -17.28 -0.92 10.33
C TRP A 181 -18.12 0.31 10.61
N LYS A 182 -17.97 0.90 11.79
CA LYS A 182 -18.62 2.15 12.14
C LYS A 182 -17.67 3.31 11.86
N ARG A 183 -18.19 4.35 11.21
CA ARG A 183 -17.42 5.56 11.00
C ARG A 183 -17.15 6.27 12.32
N ARG A 184 -15.95 6.81 12.46
CA ARG A 184 -15.59 7.68 13.59
C ARG A 184 -16.42 8.97 13.51
N GLU A 185 -16.93 9.44 14.63
CA GLU A 185 -17.76 10.64 14.71
C GLU A 185 -16.97 11.88 15.15
N ASP A 186 -15.78 11.67 15.77
CA ASP A 186 -14.96 12.79 16.27
C ASP A 186 -14.28 13.53 15.10
N PRO A 187 -14.61 14.81 14.87
CA PRO A 187 -13.99 15.59 13.80
C PRO A 187 -12.52 15.91 14.10
N LEU A 188 -11.73 15.97 13.05
CA LEU A 188 -10.35 16.43 13.04
C LEU A 188 -10.26 17.74 12.25
N ASP A 189 -9.11 18.45 12.28
CA ASP A 189 -9.06 19.80 11.66
C ASP A 189 -8.57 19.73 10.20
N ILE A 190 -7.48 19.01 9.92
CA ILE A 190 -6.81 19.00 8.61
C ILE A 190 -6.52 17.55 8.20
N GLY A 191 -6.89 17.20 6.98
CA GLY A 191 -6.58 15.92 6.35
C GLY A 191 -5.76 16.11 5.08
N PHE A 192 -4.61 15.44 4.98
CA PHE A 192 -3.86 15.28 3.75
C PHE A 192 -4.01 13.85 3.26
N VAL A 193 -4.40 13.66 2.02
CA VAL A 193 -4.58 12.33 1.43
C VAL A 193 -3.67 12.17 0.23
N ASP A 194 -2.67 11.31 0.33
CA ASP A 194 -1.83 10.92 -0.81
C ASP A 194 -2.48 9.76 -1.60
N GLU A 195 -2.13 9.62 -2.87
CA GLU A 195 -2.71 8.63 -3.81
C GLU A 195 -4.25 8.71 -3.88
N ALA A 196 -4.81 9.93 -3.83
CA ALA A 196 -6.26 10.17 -3.80
C ALA A 196 -7.00 9.69 -5.06
N SER A 197 -6.30 9.37 -6.15
CA SER A 197 -6.87 8.71 -7.33
C SER A 197 -7.55 7.36 -7.03
N MET A 198 -7.17 6.73 -5.91
CA MET A 198 -7.73 5.46 -5.45
C MET A 198 -8.97 5.62 -4.54
N LEU A 199 -9.34 6.86 -4.20
CA LEU A 199 -10.52 7.11 -3.37
C LEU A 199 -11.80 6.86 -4.14
N ASP A 200 -12.74 6.23 -3.48
CA ASP A 200 -14.12 6.18 -3.94
C ASP A 200 -14.96 7.36 -3.43
N GLU A 201 -16.13 7.59 -4.04
CA GLU A 201 -17.02 8.69 -3.69
C GLU A 201 -17.45 8.63 -2.23
N ARG A 202 -17.76 7.45 -1.72
CA ARG A 202 -18.17 7.24 -0.33
C ARG A 202 -17.04 7.57 0.65
N GLN A 203 -15.81 7.12 0.34
CA GLN A 203 -14.65 7.46 1.15
C GLN A 203 -14.38 8.96 1.17
N LEU A 204 -14.58 9.65 0.04
CA LEU A 204 -14.45 11.10 -0.03
C LEU A 204 -15.50 11.79 0.85
N GLU A 205 -16.75 11.33 0.81
CA GLU A 205 -17.82 11.86 1.68
C GLU A 205 -17.50 11.64 3.17
N ASP A 206 -17.08 10.44 3.55
CA ASP A 206 -16.69 10.14 4.92
C ASP A 206 -15.52 11.02 5.38
N LEU A 207 -14.53 11.28 4.50
CA LEU A 207 -13.42 12.19 4.80
C LEU A 207 -13.89 13.64 4.99
N ARG A 208 -14.83 14.11 4.17
CA ARG A 208 -15.39 15.48 4.26
C ARG A 208 -16.12 15.74 5.56
N GLU A 209 -16.72 14.72 6.15
CA GLU A 209 -17.42 14.86 7.44
C GLU A 209 -16.44 14.91 8.63
N ILE A 210 -15.28 14.24 8.51
CA ILE A 210 -14.26 14.22 9.56
C ILE A 210 -13.32 15.42 9.45
N PHE A 211 -12.98 15.85 8.23
CA PHE A 211 -11.99 16.90 7.97
C PHE A 211 -12.66 18.14 7.33
N PRO A 212 -12.83 19.24 8.05
CA PRO A 212 -13.30 20.49 7.47
C PRO A 212 -12.29 21.07 6.46
N ASN A 213 -11.00 20.72 6.55
CA ASN A 213 -9.98 21.13 5.58
C ASN A 213 -9.29 19.88 5.02
N LEU A 214 -9.54 19.59 3.76
CA LEU A 214 -9.08 18.37 3.09
C LEU A 214 -8.24 18.71 1.87
N LEU A 215 -6.99 18.22 1.86
CA LEU A 215 -6.07 18.36 0.74
C LEU A 215 -5.79 16.98 0.13
N LEU A 216 -6.09 16.85 -1.15
CA LEU A 216 -5.94 15.61 -1.91
C LEU A 216 -4.71 15.70 -2.81
N PHE A 217 -3.82 14.71 -2.75
CA PHE A 217 -2.70 14.55 -3.68
C PHE A 217 -2.94 13.33 -4.55
N GLY A 218 -2.79 13.45 -5.86
CA GLY A 218 -2.97 12.30 -6.73
C GLY A 218 -2.68 12.56 -8.19
N ASP A 219 -2.85 11.50 -8.97
CA ASP A 219 -2.56 11.49 -10.41
C ASP A 219 -3.82 11.06 -11.18
N PRO A 220 -4.47 11.98 -11.92
CA PRO A 220 -5.67 11.67 -12.67
C PRO A 220 -5.47 10.64 -13.81
N ALA A 221 -4.22 10.37 -14.20
CA ALA A 221 -3.91 9.37 -15.21
C ALA A 221 -3.85 7.94 -14.66
N GLN A 222 -3.86 7.77 -13.34
CA GLN A 222 -3.90 6.45 -12.71
C GLN A 222 -5.29 5.77 -12.85
N LEU A 223 -5.38 4.50 -12.39
CA LEU A 223 -6.64 3.76 -12.39
C LEU A 223 -7.64 4.36 -11.41
N ALA A 224 -8.90 4.41 -11.82
CA ALA A 224 -10.01 4.73 -10.93
C ALA A 224 -10.25 3.59 -9.92
N PRO A 225 -10.95 3.85 -8.81
CA PRO A 225 -11.32 2.82 -7.85
C PRO A 225 -12.11 1.68 -8.49
N VAL A 226 -11.80 0.44 -8.08
CA VAL A 226 -12.54 -0.75 -8.52
C VAL A 226 -13.96 -0.67 -7.94
N ASN A 227 -14.98 -0.90 -8.75
CA ASN A 227 -16.41 -0.89 -8.39
C ASN A 227 -17.15 0.47 -8.46
N GLN A 228 -16.58 1.47 -9.11
CA GLN A 228 -17.30 2.72 -9.38
C GLN A 228 -17.57 2.95 -10.88
N SER A 229 -18.44 3.94 -11.16
CA SER A 229 -18.83 4.37 -12.50
C SER A 229 -17.68 4.96 -13.35
N GLY A 230 -16.44 4.72 -12.96
CA GLY A 230 -15.23 5.21 -13.64
C GLY A 230 -14.96 6.70 -13.42
N LYS A 231 -15.63 7.35 -12.48
CA LYS A 231 -15.32 8.73 -12.07
C LYS A 231 -14.27 8.73 -10.98
N MET A 232 -13.36 9.67 -11.06
CA MET A 232 -12.37 9.95 -10.02
C MET A 232 -12.87 11.07 -9.09
N VAL A 233 -12.34 11.10 -7.87
CA VAL A 233 -12.66 12.18 -6.92
C VAL A 233 -12.30 13.56 -7.45
N PHE A 234 -11.33 13.66 -8.33
CA PHE A 234 -10.93 14.93 -8.97
C PHE A 234 -11.99 15.47 -9.93
N ASP A 235 -12.78 14.58 -10.56
CA ASP A 235 -13.89 14.96 -11.48
C ASP A 235 -15.07 15.59 -10.73
N MET A 236 -15.07 15.49 -9.39
CA MET A 236 -16.11 16.06 -8.53
C MET A 236 -15.75 17.45 -8.00
N LEU A 237 -14.53 17.91 -8.27
CA LEU A 237 -14.02 19.22 -7.84
C LEU A 237 -14.15 20.23 -8.97
N SER A 238 -14.34 21.50 -8.60
CA SER A 238 -14.30 22.60 -9.56
C SER A 238 -12.83 22.92 -9.94
N ASP A 239 -12.61 23.53 -11.10
CA ASP A 239 -11.28 23.94 -11.57
C ASP A 239 -10.55 24.83 -10.56
N SER A 240 -11.27 25.66 -9.81
CA SER A 240 -10.70 26.50 -8.76
C SER A 240 -10.17 25.72 -7.54
N GLN A 241 -10.58 24.47 -7.36
CA GLN A 241 -10.15 23.59 -6.27
C GLN A 241 -8.98 22.67 -6.67
N VAL A 242 -8.62 22.63 -7.96
CA VAL A 242 -7.58 21.73 -8.49
C VAL A 242 -6.36 22.57 -8.89
N MET A 243 -5.20 22.15 -8.40
CA MET A 243 -3.88 22.67 -8.78
C MET A 243 -3.12 21.60 -9.52
N ASN A 244 -2.67 21.92 -10.74
CA ASN A 244 -1.98 20.96 -11.58
C ASN A 244 -0.47 21.21 -11.56
N LEU A 245 0.30 20.22 -11.09
CA LEU A 245 1.76 20.22 -11.22
C LEU A 245 2.13 19.69 -12.61
N ASN A 246 2.41 20.62 -13.52
CA ASN A 246 2.70 20.29 -14.91
C ASN A 246 4.18 20.01 -15.18
N ARG A 247 5.07 20.59 -14.35
CA ARG A 247 6.51 20.35 -14.48
C ARG A 247 6.87 19.00 -13.86
N VAL A 248 7.40 18.12 -14.67
CA VAL A 248 8.06 16.90 -14.20
C VAL A 248 9.45 17.29 -13.73
N HIS A 249 9.73 17.15 -12.44
CA HIS A 249 11.07 17.33 -11.89
C HIS A 249 11.94 16.18 -12.36
N ARG A 250 12.68 16.41 -13.41
CA ARG A 250 13.62 15.47 -13.95
C ARG A 250 14.88 15.52 -13.09
N GLN A 251 15.01 14.60 -12.14
CA GLN A 251 16.34 14.25 -11.66
C GLN A 251 17.12 13.48 -12.76
N ASP A 252 16.39 12.88 -13.73
CA ASP A 252 16.93 12.30 -14.97
C ASP A 252 16.24 12.92 -16.17
N ALA A 253 16.90 13.84 -16.84
CA ALA A 253 16.36 14.61 -17.98
C ALA A 253 15.96 13.75 -19.20
N ASP A 254 16.34 12.46 -19.22
CA ASP A 254 16.07 11.49 -20.29
C ASP A 254 15.59 10.15 -19.69
N ASN A 255 14.38 10.10 -19.13
CA ASN A 255 13.81 8.83 -18.67
C ASN A 255 12.79 8.29 -19.68
N PRO A 256 13.19 7.34 -20.56
CA PRO A 256 12.33 6.82 -21.62
C PRO A 256 11.09 6.10 -21.06
N ILE A 257 11.15 5.58 -19.82
CA ILE A 257 10.01 4.91 -19.18
C ILE A 257 8.92 5.94 -18.87
N LEU A 258 9.30 7.11 -18.34
CA LEU A 258 8.35 8.20 -18.07
C LEU A 258 7.83 8.84 -19.36
N ASP A 259 8.66 8.96 -20.40
CA ASP A 259 8.23 9.49 -21.68
C ASP A 259 7.17 8.57 -22.34
N LEU A 260 7.36 7.25 -22.28
CA LEU A 260 6.35 6.27 -22.72
C LEU A 260 5.06 6.37 -21.90
N ALA A 261 5.17 6.51 -20.57
CA ALA A 261 3.99 6.68 -19.72
C ALA A 261 3.22 7.98 -20.07
N HIS A 262 3.93 9.07 -20.32
CA HIS A 262 3.32 10.36 -20.67
C HIS A 262 2.68 10.36 -22.05
N ALA A 263 3.23 9.59 -23.02
CA ALA A 263 2.65 9.45 -24.35
C ALA A 263 1.22 8.86 -24.32
N LEU A 264 0.88 8.05 -23.30
CA LEU A 264 -0.45 7.49 -23.14
C LEU A 264 -1.55 8.54 -22.90
N ALA A 265 -1.17 9.80 -22.59
CA ALA A 265 -2.13 10.89 -22.48
C ALA A 265 -2.69 11.36 -23.84
N ASP A 266 -2.02 11.05 -24.95
CA ASP A 266 -2.52 11.35 -26.30
C ASP A 266 -3.79 10.52 -26.58
N PRO A 267 -4.97 11.15 -26.74
CA PRO A 267 -6.20 10.42 -27.01
C PRO A 267 -6.18 9.65 -28.35
N ALA A 268 -5.41 10.12 -29.33
CA ALA A 268 -5.29 9.52 -30.66
C ALA A 268 -4.40 8.26 -30.67
N LEU A 269 -3.55 8.05 -29.67
CA LEU A 269 -2.61 6.93 -29.61
C LEU A 269 -3.33 5.60 -29.45
N GLY A 270 -3.23 4.72 -30.47
CA GLY A 270 -3.73 3.34 -30.43
C GLY A 270 -2.78 2.39 -29.70
N PHE A 271 -3.30 1.18 -29.35
CA PHE A 271 -2.49 0.17 -28.67
C PHE A 271 -1.29 -0.30 -29.53
N GLU A 272 -1.53 -0.57 -30.80
CA GLU A 272 -0.48 -1.04 -31.71
C GLU A 272 0.58 0.03 -32.01
N ASP A 273 0.17 1.30 -32.06
CA ASP A 273 1.09 2.44 -32.20
C ASP A 273 1.96 2.60 -30.96
N PHE A 274 1.36 2.41 -29.80
CA PHE A 274 2.06 2.44 -28.52
C PHE A 274 3.08 1.30 -28.42
N GLU A 275 2.73 0.06 -28.83
CA GLU A 275 3.68 -1.05 -28.88
C GLU A 275 4.85 -0.76 -29.84
N ARG A 276 4.59 -0.14 -30.99
CA ARG A 276 5.67 0.30 -31.90
C ARG A 276 6.59 1.33 -31.25
N MET A 277 6.04 2.29 -30.50
CA MET A 277 6.87 3.25 -29.74
C MET A 277 7.77 2.54 -28.72
N ILE A 278 7.24 1.57 -27.97
CA ILE A 278 8.03 0.81 -27.01
C ILE A 278 9.14 0.03 -27.72
N GLU A 279 8.84 -0.63 -28.84
CA GLU A 279 9.83 -1.36 -29.61
C GLU A 279 10.94 -0.45 -30.17
N ASP A 280 10.58 0.75 -30.62
CA ASP A 280 11.53 1.75 -31.11
C ASP A 280 12.41 2.33 -29.99
N VAL A 281 11.86 2.53 -28.81
CA VAL A 281 12.64 2.94 -27.62
C VAL A 281 13.58 1.82 -27.20
N ALA A 282 13.10 0.58 -27.15
CA ALA A 282 13.91 -0.57 -26.77
C ALA A 282 15.12 -0.84 -27.69
N ARG A 283 15.09 -0.36 -28.94
CA ARG A 283 16.23 -0.42 -29.85
C ARG A 283 17.32 0.63 -29.53
N ARG A 284 16.99 1.65 -28.77
CA ARG A 284 17.85 2.83 -28.52
C ARG A 284 18.29 2.96 -27.07
N ASP A 285 17.54 2.38 -26.13
CA ASP A 285 17.75 2.54 -24.70
C ASP A 285 17.50 1.21 -23.97
N ASP A 286 18.49 0.75 -23.24
CA ASP A 286 18.48 -0.53 -22.53
C ASP A 286 17.59 -0.53 -21.26
N ARG A 287 17.10 0.63 -20.84
CA ARG A 287 16.10 0.77 -19.77
C ARG A 287 14.72 0.28 -20.20
N VAL A 288 14.49 0.11 -21.49
CA VAL A 288 13.27 -0.47 -22.05
C VAL A 288 13.60 -1.73 -22.84
N VAL A 289 12.96 -2.83 -22.49
CA VAL A 289 13.20 -4.14 -23.10
C VAL A 289 11.92 -4.62 -23.79
N TRP A 290 12.04 -4.92 -25.10
CA TRP A 290 11.00 -5.60 -25.88
C TRP A 290 11.11 -7.11 -25.69
N GLY A 291 10.36 -7.66 -24.71
CA GLY A 291 10.48 -9.05 -24.28
C GLY A 291 9.62 -10.00 -25.09
N GLN A 292 10.23 -11.04 -25.68
CA GLN A 292 9.50 -12.12 -26.34
C GLN A 292 9.03 -13.22 -25.37
N ARG A 293 9.43 -13.16 -24.11
CA ARG A 293 9.12 -14.12 -23.03
C ARG A 293 9.07 -13.42 -21.70
N VAL A 294 8.32 -13.99 -20.78
CA VAL A 294 8.41 -13.65 -19.37
C VAL A 294 9.72 -14.23 -18.83
N GLU A 295 10.58 -13.40 -18.29
CA GLU A 295 11.85 -13.83 -17.69
C GLU A 295 11.61 -14.39 -16.29
N VAL A 296 11.76 -15.73 -16.19
CA VAL A 296 11.44 -16.48 -14.95
C VAL A 296 12.35 -16.06 -13.79
N ASP A 297 13.64 -15.89 -14.07
CA ASP A 297 14.61 -15.50 -13.02
C ASP A 297 14.27 -14.11 -12.45
N LEU A 298 13.78 -13.19 -13.28
CA LEU A 298 13.32 -11.88 -12.85
C LEU A 298 12.05 -11.97 -11.99
N MET A 299 11.14 -12.92 -12.26
CA MET A 299 9.91 -13.13 -11.46
C MET A 299 10.21 -13.42 -9.99
N ALA A 300 11.36 -13.96 -9.67
CA ALA A 300 11.78 -14.23 -8.30
C ALA A 300 12.06 -12.95 -7.49
N ARG A 301 12.35 -11.82 -8.14
CA ARG A 301 12.68 -10.54 -7.49
C ARG A 301 11.68 -9.44 -7.81
N SER A 302 11.07 -9.50 -8.98
CA SER A 302 10.18 -8.48 -9.50
C SER A 302 8.95 -9.13 -10.15
N PRO A 303 7.72 -8.80 -9.72
CA PRO A 303 6.54 -9.47 -10.22
C PRO A 303 6.26 -9.15 -11.68
N VAL A 304 5.61 -10.08 -12.37
CA VAL A 304 4.96 -9.79 -13.64
C VAL A 304 3.66 -9.06 -13.37
N LEU A 305 3.48 -7.88 -13.95
CA LEU A 305 2.26 -7.10 -13.85
C LEU A 305 1.24 -7.52 -14.90
N VAL A 306 0.07 -7.91 -14.45
CA VAL A 306 -1.03 -8.40 -15.29
C VAL A 306 -2.33 -7.66 -14.98
N TRP A 307 -3.27 -7.68 -15.89
CA TRP A 307 -4.60 -7.10 -15.62
C TRP A 307 -5.51 -8.10 -14.88
N ARG A 308 -5.62 -9.34 -15.39
CA ARG A 308 -6.62 -10.30 -14.93
C ARG A 308 -6.07 -11.24 -13.85
N ASN A 309 -6.91 -11.54 -12.85
CA ASN A 309 -6.55 -12.46 -11.77
C ASN A 309 -6.27 -13.88 -12.29
N ALA A 310 -7.04 -14.36 -13.27
CA ALA A 310 -6.82 -15.65 -13.89
C ALA A 310 -5.43 -15.75 -14.57
N THR A 311 -4.97 -14.66 -15.21
CA THR A 311 -3.61 -14.61 -15.80
C THR A 311 -2.54 -14.64 -14.70
N ARG A 312 -2.75 -13.92 -13.60
CA ARG A 312 -1.87 -13.91 -12.42
C ARG A 312 -1.69 -15.33 -11.88
N ILE A 313 -2.79 -16.02 -11.56
CA ILE A 313 -2.76 -17.38 -11.02
C ILE A 313 -2.01 -18.32 -11.98
N ARG A 314 -2.33 -18.28 -13.25
CA ARG A 314 -1.68 -19.12 -14.29
C ARG A 314 -0.17 -18.88 -14.37
N LEU A 315 0.29 -17.63 -14.32
CA LEU A 315 1.72 -17.31 -14.34
C LEU A 315 2.44 -17.76 -13.06
N ILE A 316 1.80 -17.67 -11.90
CA ILE A 316 2.33 -18.20 -10.64
C ILE A 316 2.53 -19.71 -10.73
N HIS A 317 1.52 -20.45 -11.21
CA HIS A 317 1.67 -21.90 -11.40
C HIS A 317 2.75 -22.25 -12.43
N ALA A 318 2.81 -21.51 -13.53
CA ALA A 318 3.86 -21.73 -14.53
C ALA A 318 5.27 -21.47 -13.95
N PHE A 319 5.44 -20.41 -13.15
CA PHE A 319 6.68 -20.13 -12.43
C PHE A 319 7.06 -21.29 -11.49
N ARG A 320 6.13 -21.75 -10.67
CA ARG A 320 6.38 -22.85 -9.74
C ARG A 320 6.71 -24.15 -10.46
N ASN A 321 6.00 -24.46 -11.54
CA ASN A 321 6.23 -25.67 -12.33
C ASN A 321 7.63 -25.70 -12.97
N VAL A 322 8.12 -24.58 -13.52
CA VAL A 322 9.45 -24.55 -14.14
C VAL A 322 10.58 -24.68 -13.13
N HIS A 323 10.34 -24.31 -11.86
CA HIS A 323 11.27 -24.54 -10.74
C HIS A 323 11.07 -25.89 -10.04
N GLY A 324 10.09 -26.71 -10.47
CA GLY A 324 9.81 -28.00 -9.85
C GLY A 324 9.27 -27.89 -8.42
N ALA A 325 8.60 -26.80 -8.10
CA ALA A 325 8.03 -26.59 -6.76
C ALA A 325 6.87 -27.55 -6.48
N PRO A 326 6.84 -28.23 -5.31
CA PRO A 326 5.74 -29.10 -4.93
C PRO A 326 4.48 -28.28 -4.63
N ASP A 327 3.29 -28.85 -4.84
CA ASP A 327 2.01 -28.16 -4.64
C ASP A 327 1.79 -27.68 -3.20
N THR A 328 2.35 -28.40 -2.23
CA THR A 328 2.07 -28.23 -0.80
C THR A 328 3.17 -27.53 0.00
N GLU A 329 4.28 -27.19 -0.63
CA GLU A 329 5.43 -26.58 0.03
C GLU A 329 6.02 -25.45 -0.81
N LEU A 330 6.68 -24.49 -0.14
CA LEU A 330 7.44 -23.45 -0.80
C LEU A 330 8.89 -23.88 -0.98
N LEU A 331 9.46 -23.52 -2.11
CA LEU A 331 10.90 -23.54 -2.31
C LEU A 331 11.56 -22.30 -1.69
N GLU A 332 12.74 -22.47 -1.13
CA GLU A 332 13.58 -21.33 -0.73
C GLU A 332 13.86 -20.44 -1.94
N GLY A 333 13.65 -19.15 -1.79
CA GLY A 333 13.76 -18.16 -2.87
C GLY A 333 12.43 -17.79 -3.54
N GLU A 334 11.31 -18.46 -3.25
CA GLU A 334 10.02 -18.05 -3.78
C GLU A 334 9.60 -16.67 -3.27
N PRO A 335 9.14 -15.77 -4.17
CA PRO A 335 8.64 -14.46 -3.80
C PRO A 335 7.24 -14.53 -3.22
N LEU A 336 6.99 -13.76 -2.15
CA LEU A 336 5.71 -13.65 -1.50
C LEU A 336 5.32 -12.18 -1.35
N ILE A 337 4.02 -11.92 -1.17
CA ILE A 337 3.49 -10.59 -0.83
C ILE A 337 2.70 -10.72 0.45
N CYS A 338 3.04 -9.91 1.43
CA CYS A 338 2.30 -9.84 2.69
C CYS A 338 0.88 -9.32 2.44
N ASP A 339 -0.12 -10.13 2.78
CA ASP A 339 -1.55 -9.73 2.66
C ASP A 339 -2.09 -9.14 3.97
N GLY A 340 -1.42 -9.41 5.08
CA GLY A 340 -1.73 -8.84 6.39
C GLY A 340 -0.98 -9.51 7.52
N ILE A 341 -1.04 -8.92 8.72
CA ILE A 341 -0.48 -9.49 9.95
C ILE A 341 -1.59 -9.58 10.98
N GLU A 342 -1.97 -10.79 11.33
CA GLU A 342 -2.95 -11.09 12.37
C GLU A 342 -2.22 -11.69 13.57
N LEU A 343 -1.92 -10.85 14.56
CA LEU A 343 -1.30 -11.27 15.82
C LEU A 343 -2.15 -10.80 17.00
N PRO A 344 -2.24 -11.62 18.08
CA PRO A 344 -2.94 -11.24 19.31
C PRO A 344 -2.40 -9.93 19.88
N LEU A 345 -3.24 -9.16 20.58
CA LEU A 345 -2.86 -7.87 21.20
C LEU A 345 -1.65 -8.00 22.12
N LYS A 346 -1.50 -9.12 22.84
CA LYS A 346 -0.31 -9.40 23.66
C LYS A 346 1.01 -9.39 22.88
N HIS A 347 0.94 -9.56 21.55
CA HIS A 347 2.07 -9.50 20.64
C HIS A 347 2.15 -8.17 19.88
N ARG A 348 1.46 -7.11 20.35
CA ARG A 348 1.48 -5.78 19.74
C ARG A 348 2.91 -5.27 19.50
N LYS A 349 3.81 -5.44 20.49
CA LYS A 349 5.23 -5.06 20.32
C LYS A 349 5.89 -5.81 19.16
N LYS A 350 5.62 -7.11 19.04
CA LYS A 350 6.17 -7.93 17.95
C LYS A 350 5.57 -7.54 16.59
N ARG A 351 4.28 -7.20 16.55
CA ARG A 351 3.65 -6.67 15.34
C ARG A 351 4.28 -5.36 14.92
N LEU A 352 4.44 -4.42 15.87
CA LEU A 352 5.08 -3.13 15.61
C LEU A 352 6.55 -3.31 15.16
N ASP A 353 7.28 -4.24 15.75
CA ASP A 353 8.63 -4.58 15.30
C ASP A 353 8.65 -5.11 13.86
N LEU A 354 7.76 -6.04 13.50
CA LEU A 354 7.65 -6.53 12.13
C LEU A 354 7.25 -5.43 11.14
N GLU A 355 6.32 -4.56 11.54
CA GLU A 355 5.90 -3.41 10.72
C GLU A 355 7.03 -2.38 10.57
N ALA A 356 7.80 -2.11 11.63
CA ALA A 356 8.98 -1.23 11.60
C ALA A 356 10.07 -1.77 10.68
N ARG A 357 10.24 -3.09 10.63
CA ARG A 357 11.15 -3.78 9.70
C ARG A 357 10.57 -3.94 8.28
N GLY A 358 9.50 -3.22 7.95
CA GLY A 358 8.91 -3.17 6.63
C GLY A 358 7.94 -4.30 6.29
N LEU A 359 7.68 -5.25 7.20
CA LEU A 359 6.67 -6.28 6.96
C LEU A 359 5.27 -5.73 7.17
N ILE A 360 4.71 -5.17 6.11
CA ILE A 360 3.38 -4.54 6.08
C ILE A 360 2.56 -5.14 4.94
N LYS A 361 1.25 -4.92 4.95
CA LYS A 361 0.40 -5.34 3.82
C LYS A 361 0.89 -4.74 2.51
N GLY A 362 1.11 -5.60 1.50
CA GLY A 362 1.69 -5.26 0.20
C GLY A 362 3.22 -5.30 0.15
N ALA A 363 3.91 -5.58 1.26
CA ALA A 363 5.36 -5.77 1.25
C ALA A 363 5.73 -7.04 0.48
N GLN A 364 6.73 -6.92 -0.39
CA GLN A 364 7.34 -8.07 -1.05
C GLN A 364 8.39 -8.69 -0.15
N VAL A 365 8.35 -10.00 -0.03
CA VAL A 365 9.31 -10.76 0.75
C VAL A 365 9.77 -11.99 -0.02
N ILE A 366 10.95 -12.48 0.29
CA ILE A 366 11.49 -13.73 -0.25
C ILE A 366 11.49 -14.78 0.87
N TYR A 367 10.98 -15.97 0.56
CA TYR A 367 10.99 -17.08 1.49
C TYR A 367 12.40 -17.69 1.58
N LEU A 368 12.97 -17.71 2.78
CA LEU A 368 14.33 -18.23 3.06
C LEU A 368 14.31 -19.60 3.72
N GLY A 369 13.16 -20.22 3.84
CA GLY A 369 13.01 -21.54 4.46
C GLY A 369 12.23 -21.52 5.76
N PRO A 370 12.02 -22.72 6.37
CA PRO A 370 11.30 -22.85 7.62
C PRO A 370 12.03 -22.17 8.77
N GLY A 371 11.28 -21.63 9.71
CA GLY A 371 11.80 -21.07 10.95
C GLY A 371 12.16 -22.16 11.97
N ARG A 372 12.75 -21.75 13.10
CA ARG A 372 13.09 -22.68 14.20
C ARG A 372 11.88 -23.30 14.88
N LYS A 373 10.73 -22.63 14.86
CA LYS A 373 9.47 -23.09 15.43
C LYS A 373 8.55 -23.55 14.30
N SER A 374 7.77 -24.60 14.53
CA SER A 374 6.74 -25.03 13.58
C SER A 374 5.79 -23.88 13.27
N GLY A 375 5.42 -23.72 12.00
CA GLY A 375 4.57 -22.64 11.53
C GLY A 375 5.26 -21.28 11.36
N PHE A 376 6.56 -21.19 11.62
CA PHE A 376 7.35 -19.98 11.36
C PHE A 376 8.11 -20.11 10.05
N SER A 377 8.23 -18.99 9.34
CA SER A 377 9.07 -18.85 8.15
C SER A 377 10.18 -17.82 8.41
N ARG A 378 11.34 -18.09 7.84
CA ARG A 378 12.38 -17.09 7.67
C ARG A 378 12.14 -16.36 6.36
N LEU A 379 12.15 -15.04 6.42
CA LEU A 379 11.76 -14.16 5.33
C LEU A 379 12.79 -13.06 5.16
N HIS A 380 13.01 -12.62 3.93
CA HIS A 380 13.75 -11.40 3.62
C HIS A 380 12.78 -10.35 3.08
N VAL A 381 12.63 -9.24 3.79
CA VAL A 381 11.74 -8.12 3.39
C VAL A 381 12.49 -7.24 2.40
N MET A 382 12.00 -7.19 1.16
CA MET A 382 12.65 -6.44 0.11
C MET A 382 12.64 -4.92 0.39
N GLY A 383 13.79 -4.29 0.27
CA GLY A 383 13.94 -2.84 0.46
C GLY A 383 13.89 -2.38 1.93
N ALA A 384 13.97 -3.28 2.90
CA ALA A 384 14.06 -2.93 4.31
C ALA A 384 15.53 -2.80 4.75
N GLU A 385 15.79 -1.90 5.71
CA GLU A 385 17.15 -1.74 6.29
C GLU A 385 17.59 -2.97 7.09
N ASP A 386 16.68 -3.58 7.86
CA ASP A 386 16.87 -4.85 8.55
C ASP A 386 15.91 -5.92 7.97
N PRO A 387 16.30 -6.53 6.83
CA PRO A 387 15.38 -7.29 6.02
C PRO A 387 15.06 -8.68 6.54
N GLN A 388 15.90 -9.25 7.43
CA GLN A 388 15.78 -10.63 7.93
C GLN A 388 14.72 -10.70 9.03
N VAL A 389 13.57 -11.31 8.76
CA VAL A 389 12.52 -11.50 9.76
C VAL A 389 12.14 -12.98 9.91
N SER A 390 11.70 -13.34 11.12
CA SER A 390 11.09 -14.65 11.37
C SER A 390 9.67 -14.43 11.90
N ALA A 391 8.68 -14.90 11.16
CA ALA A 391 7.27 -14.71 11.50
C ALA A 391 6.48 -16.03 11.42
N ALA A 392 5.49 -16.17 12.28
CA ALA A 392 4.44 -17.19 12.07
C ALA A 392 3.74 -16.85 10.75
N SER A 393 3.70 -17.80 9.82
CA SER A 393 3.32 -17.54 8.44
C SER A 393 2.19 -18.44 7.99
N ILE A 394 1.23 -17.82 7.30
CA ILE A 394 0.12 -18.48 6.60
C ILE A 394 0.30 -18.14 5.13
N VAL A 395 0.63 -19.13 4.30
CA VAL A 395 0.88 -18.89 2.88
C VAL A 395 -0.26 -19.45 2.05
N LYS A 396 -0.78 -18.62 1.14
CA LYS A 396 -1.89 -18.95 0.25
C LYS A 396 -1.40 -19.00 -1.19
N ILE A 397 -1.49 -20.18 -1.82
CA ILE A 397 -1.28 -20.34 -3.26
C ILE A 397 -2.63 -20.68 -3.87
N GLU A 398 -3.18 -19.69 -4.58
CA GLU A 398 -4.49 -19.83 -5.23
C GLU A 398 -4.39 -20.77 -6.42
N LYS A 399 -5.40 -21.60 -6.63
CA LYS A 399 -5.58 -22.44 -7.81
C LYS A 399 -6.74 -21.95 -8.66
N PRO A 400 -6.74 -22.20 -9.99
CA PRO A 400 -7.76 -21.66 -10.89
C PRO A 400 -9.20 -22.07 -10.57
N ASP A 401 -9.39 -23.28 -10.05
CA ASP A 401 -10.69 -23.94 -9.87
C ASP A 401 -11.05 -24.21 -8.39
N GLU A 402 -10.27 -23.70 -7.45
CA GLU A 402 -10.51 -23.85 -6.00
C GLU A 402 -10.85 -22.51 -5.35
N GLU A 403 -11.94 -22.47 -4.57
CA GLU A 403 -12.36 -21.27 -3.81
C GLU A 403 -11.40 -20.95 -2.66
N GLU A 404 -10.76 -21.96 -2.07
CA GLU A 404 -9.79 -21.79 -0.98
C GLU A 404 -8.35 -22.10 -1.42
N PRO A 405 -7.40 -21.26 -1.02
CA PRO A 405 -5.99 -21.44 -1.34
C PRO A 405 -5.37 -22.60 -0.56
N PHE A 406 -4.57 -23.42 -1.23
CA PHE A 406 -4.05 -24.67 -0.71
C PHE A 406 -2.58 -24.62 -0.30
N ILE A 407 -2.28 -24.20 0.91
CA ILE A 407 -1.15 -24.70 1.71
C ILE A 407 -1.68 -24.98 3.13
N PRO A 408 -1.41 -26.18 3.71
CA PRO A 408 -1.89 -26.50 5.06
C PRO A 408 -1.40 -25.47 6.08
N TYR A 409 -2.29 -25.08 6.97
CA TYR A 409 -1.94 -24.14 8.04
C TYR A 409 -0.93 -24.77 8.99
N ALA A 410 0.29 -24.28 8.96
CA ALA A 410 1.27 -24.55 10.01
C ALA A 410 1.10 -23.59 11.21
N ALA A 411 0.49 -22.43 10.99
CA ALA A 411 0.17 -21.44 12.03
C ALA A 411 -1.30 -21.00 11.90
N ARG A 412 -1.99 -20.87 13.03
CA ARG A 412 -3.38 -20.36 13.08
C ARG A 412 -3.45 -18.85 13.05
N MET A 413 -2.40 -18.16 13.52
CA MET A 413 -2.26 -16.71 13.53
C MET A 413 -0.84 -16.34 13.12
N GLY A 414 -0.70 -15.28 12.33
CA GLY A 414 0.60 -14.84 11.85
C GLY A 414 0.50 -13.86 10.70
N ALA A 415 1.58 -13.69 9.96
CA ALA A 415 1.59 -12.96 8.71
C ALA A 415 1.02 -13.84 7.59
N THR A 416 0.04 -13.33 6.87
CA THR A 416 -0.57 -13.99 5.71
C THR A 416 0.11 -13.54 4.44
N PHE A 417 0.43 -14.47 3.57
CA PHE A 417 1.14 -14.21 2.32
C PHE A 417 0.42 -14.81 1.12
N LEU A 418 0.42 -14.08 0.02
CA LEU A 418 0.11 -14.54 -1.33
C LEU A 418 1.41 -14.73 -2.11
N HIS A 419 1.39 -15.57 -3.14
CA HIS A 419 2.57 -15.73 -3.99
C HIS A 419 2.84 -14.48 -4.84
N GLY A 420 4.11 -14.04 -4.91
CA GLY A 420 4.53 -12.76 -5.42
C GLY A 420 5.07 -12.73 -6.85
N ALA A 421 5.19 -13.87 -7.54
CA ALA A 421 5.79 -13.91 -8.89
C ALA A 421 4.98 -13.14 -9.95
N ALA A 422 3.68 -12.98 -9.75
CA ALA A 422 2.81 -12.15 -10.59
C ALA A 422 1.79 -11.40 -9.73
N VAL A 423 1.49 -10.16 -10.11
CA VAL A 423 0.59 -9.24 -9.37
C VAL A 423 -0.34 -8.55 -10.36
N THR A 424 -1.58 -8.31 -9.97
CA THR A 424 -2.46 -7.47 -10.80
C THR A 424 -2.03 -6.01 -10.73
N ILE A 425 -2.14 -5.29 -11.86
CA ILE A 425 -1.78 -3.87 -11.96
C ILE A 425 -2.51 -3.04 -10.89
N HIS A 426 -3.77 -3.38 -10.59
CA HIS A 426 -4.53 -2.72 -9.51
C HIS A 426 -3.87 -2.90 -8.13
N LYS A 427 -3.39 -4.11 -7.80
CA LYS A 427 -2.69 -4.36 -6.53
C LYS A 427 -1.26 -3.79 -6.51
N ALA A 428 -0.69 -3.49 -7.68
CA ALA A 428 0.63 -2.87 -7.81
C ALA A 428 0.61 -1.34 -7.57
N GLN A 429 -0.56 -0.70 -7.52
CA GLN A 429 -0.68 0.72 -7.19
C GLN A 429 -0.03 1.02 -5.82
N GLY A 430 0.68 2.15 -5.73
CA GLY A 430 1.46 2.52 -4.55
C GLY A 430 2.73 1.68 -4.32
N SER A 431 3.06 0.73 -5.20
CA SER A 431 4.31 -0.04 -5.17
C SER A 431 5.27 0.43 -6.26
N GLN A 432 6.56 0.15 -6.09
CA GLN A 432 7.60 0.45 -7.09
C GLN A 432 8.68 -0.63 -7.01
N TRP A 433 9.28 -0.97 -8.14
CA TRP A 433 10.38 -1.94 -8.27
C TRP A 433 11.43 -1.40 -9.22
N ASP A 434 12.65 -1.85 -9.06
CA ASP A 434 13.73 -1.43 -9.96
C ASP A 434 13.46 -1.87 -11.38
N GLU A 435 13.10 -3.13 -11.57
CA GLU A 435 12.70 -3.68 -12.85
C GLU A 435 11.27 -4.20 -12.78
N VAL A 436 10.51 -4.06 -13.86
CA VAL A 436 9.12 -4.53 -13.95
C VAL A 436 8.88 -5.22 -15.28
N GLN A 437 8.23 -6.36 -15.25
CA GLN A 437 7.72 -7.04 -16.44
C GLN A 437 6.23 -6.73 -16.61
N VAL A 438 5.84 -6.11 -17.71
CA VAL A 438 4.44 -5.84 -18.06
C VAL A 438 3.97 -6.85 -19.08
N PHE A 439 2.91 -7.60 -18.75
CA PHE A 439 2.37 -8.64 -19.62
C PHE A 439 1.40 -8.04 -20.66
N ALA A 440 1.93 -7.63 -21.80
CA ALA A 440 1.21 -6.95 -22.87
C ALA A 440 -0.03 -7.70 -23.41
N PRO A 441 -0.08 -9.05 -23.48
CA PRO A 441 -1.28 -9.75 -23.94
C PRO A 441 -2.54 -9.46 -23.10
N ASP A 442 -2.40 -9.17 -21.83
CA ASP A 442 -3.52 -8.78 -20.97
C ASP A 442 -4.01 -7.35 -21.27
N LEU A 443 -3.07 -6.43 -21.54
CA LEU A 443 -3.39 -5.05 -21.93
C LEU A 443 -4.01 -5.01 -23.35
N TYR A 444 -3.52 -5.83 -24.27
CA TYR A 444 -4.14 -6.00 -25.58
C TYR A 444 -5.58 -6.51 -25.46
N ALA A 445 -5.85 -7.46 -24.55
CA ALA A 445 -7.21 -7.92 -24.27
C ALA A 445 -8.10 -6.79 -23.76
N ALA A 446 -7.58 -5.91 -22.87
CA ALA A 446 -8.30 -4.72 -22.40
C ALA A 446 -8.58 -3.72 -23.54
N ALA A 447 -7.60 -3.50 -24.42
CA ALA A 447 -7.76 -2.65 -25.61
C ALA A 447 -8.85 -3.19 -26.56
N ARG A 448 -8.84 -4.50 -26.81
CA ARG A 448 -9.84 -5.19 -27.65
C ARG A 448 -11.28 -5.10 -27.08
N MET A 449 -11.42 -5.08 -25.76
CA MET A 449 -12.72 -4.93 -25.11
C MET A 449 -13.29 -3.52 -25.27
N GLY A 450 -12.48 -2.52 -25.63
CA GLY A 450 -12.92 -1.14 -25.82
C GLY A 450 -13.48 -0.47 -24.55
N ARG A 451 -13.18 -1.03 -23.36
CA ARG A 451 -13.68 -0.48 -22.10
C ARG A 451 -13.04 0.87 -21.83
N VAL A 452 -13.89 1.84 -21.44
CA VAL A 452 -13.49 3.19 -21.05
C VAL A 452 -13.70 3.37 -19.55
N GLU A 453 -12.76 4.02 -18.89
CA GLU A 453 -12.79 4.32 -17.47
C GLU A 453 -12.32 5.76 -17.23
N ALA A 454 -13.11 6.56 -16.51
CA ALA A 454 -12.88 7.99 -16.30
C ALA A 454 -12.49 8.74 -17.61
N GLY A 455 -13.27 8.53 -18.68
CA GLY A 455 -13.07 9.22 -19.95
C GLY A 455 -11.90 8.75 -20.82
N GLN A 456 -11.14 7.73 -20.37
CA GLN A 456 -10.00 7.18 -21.14
C GLN A 456 -10.13 5.68 -21.36
N PRO A 457 -9.57 5.13 -22.45
CA PRO A 457 -9.49 3.68 -22.63
C PRO A 457 -8.77 3.01 -21.46
N LEU A 458 -9.39 1.96 -20.88
CA LEU A 458 -8.88 1.25 -19.70
C LEU A 458 -7.44 0.75 -19.90
N TRP A 459 -7.10 0.26 -21.11
CA TRP A 459 -5.76 -0.24 -21.39
C TRP A 459 -4.67 0.84 -21.21
N LYS A 460 -4.97 2.13 -21.52
CA LYS A 460 -4.03 3.24 -21.33
C LYS A 460 -3.75 3.47 -19.85
N ARG A 461 -4.78 3.44 -19.02
CA ARG A 461 -4.63 3.59 -17.56
C ARG A 461 -3.88 2.41 -16.97
N LEU A 462 -4.18 1.18 -17.41
CA LEU A 462 -3.45 -0.01 -17.01
C LEU A 462 -1.97 0.08 -17.41
N ALA A 463 -1.67 0.45 -18.66
CA ALA A 463 -0.32 0.63 -19.16
C ALA A 463 0.43 1.72 -18.38
N TYR A 464 -0.20 2.88 -18.15
CA TYR A 464 0.38 3.97 -17.38
C TYR A 464 0.77 3.54 -15.96
N VAL A 465 -0.16 2.92 -15.23
CA VAL A 465 0.13 2.43 -13.88
C VAL A 465 1.24 1.39 -13.91
N ALA A 466 1.19 0.41 -14.82
CA ALA A 466 2.18 -0.66 -14.90
C ALA A 466 3.58 -0.13 -15.21
N ILE A 467 3.72 0.76 -16.19
CA ILE A 467 4.99 1.35 -16.61
C ILE A 467 5.59 2.20 -15.50
N THR A 468 4.78 3.03 -14.83
CA THR A 468 5.24 3.89 -13.73
C THR A 468 5.63 3.14 -12.46
N ARG A 469 5.50 1.81 -12.42
CA ARG A 469 6.03 0.96 -11.34
C ARG A 469 7.51 0.65 -11.49
N ALA A 470 8.09 0.77 -12.69
CA ALA A 470 9.50 0.56 -12.94
C ALA A 470 10.29 1.84 -12.59
N SER A 471 11.34 1.71 -11.76
CA SER A 471 12.25 2.83 -11.47
C SER A 471 13.47 2.86 -12.41
N THR A 472 13.99 1.70 -12.82
CA THR A 472 15.20 1.61 -13.63
C THR A 472 14.99 0.92 -14.97
N ARG A 473 14.21 -0.16 -15.02
CA ARG A 473 14.03 -0.93 -16.26
C ARG A 473 12.62 -1.45 -16.44
N LEU A 474 12.09 -1.29 -17.64
CA LEU A 474 10.79 -1.78 -18.09
C LEU A 474 10.95 -2.91 -19.10
N HIS A 475 10.35 -4.07 -18.83
CA HIS A 475 10.23 -5.17 -19.76
C HIS A 475 8.79 -5.25 -20.29
N TRP A 476 8.58 -4.96 -21.57
CA TRP A 476 7.28 -5.10 -22.22
C TRP A 476 7.20 -6.47 -22.86
N VAL A 477 6.45 -7.39 -22.25
CA VAL A 477 6.42 -8.80 -22.65
C VAL A 477 5.24 -9.05 -23.59
N VAL A 478 5.55 -9.38 -24.87
CA VAL A 478 4.53 -9.49 -25.92
C VAL A 478 3.98 -10.91 -26.12
N ARG A 479 4.62 -11.95 -25.58
CA ARG A 479 4.18 -13.34 -25.76
C ARG A 479 3.95 -14.06 -24.45
N ASN A 480 2.97 -14.97 -24.46
CA ASN A 480 2.64 -15.83 -23.32
C ASN A 480 3.57 -17.07 -23.26
N ARG A 481 4.86 -16.83 -23.07
CA ARG A 481 5.87 -17.89 -22.90
C ARG A 481 6.82 -17.47 -21.78
N LEU A 482 7.21 -18.43 -20.95
CA LEU A 482 8.24 -18.23 -19.92
C LEU A 482 9.61 -18.61 -20.51
N SER A 483 10.66 -17.92 -20.07
CA SER A 483 12.03 -18.37 -20.27
C SER A 483 12.28 -19.64 -19.45
N LYS A 484 13.37 -20.35 -19.73
CA LYS A 484 13.84 -21.41 -18.81
C LYS A 484 14.62 -20.74 -17.70
N PRO A 485 14.48 -21.19 -16.45
CA PRO A 485 15.32 -20.70 -15.36
C PRO A 485 16.79 -21.02 -15.64
N THR A 486 17.69 -20.12 -15.30
CA THR A 486 19.14 -20.29 -15.47
C THR A 486 19.73 -21.20 -14.39
N GLY A 487 19.02 -21.39 -13.29
CA GLY A 487 19.41 -22.21 -12.15
C GLY A 487 18.32 -22.30 -11.09
N PRO A 488 18.65 -22.83 -9.91
CA PRO A 488 17.76 -22.78 -8.76
C PRO A 488 17.54 -21.34 -8.30
N LEU A 489 16.46 -21.09 -7.56
CA LEU A 489 16.18 -19.78 -6.99
C LEU A 489 17.34 -19.33 -6.08
N GLN A 490 17.97 -18.20 -6.43
CA GLN A 490 19.15 -17.69 -5.72
C GLN A 490 18.75 -16.93 -4.46
N ILE A 491 19.35 -17.27 -3.34
CA ILE A 491 19.11 -16.61 -2.03
C ILE A 491 20.41 -16.32 -1.24
N ASP A 492 21.57 -16.69 -1.77
CA ASP A 492 22.84 -16.57 -1.05
C ASP A 492 23.22 -15.10 -0.80
N ASP A 493 22.94 -14.23 -1.76
CA ASP A 493 23.07 -12.77 -1.65
C ASP A 493 22.16 -12.19 -0.55
N LEU A 494 20.96 -12.77 -0.36
CA LEU A 494 19.98 -12.33 0.63
C LEU A 494 20.30 -12.83 2.04
N ARG A 495 21.01 -13.97 2.15
CA ARG A 495 21.43 -14.54 3.42
C ARG A 495 22.63 -13.82 4.01
N SER A 496 23.49 -13.29 3.16
CA SER A 496 24.77 -12.66 3.51
C SER A 496 24.67 -11.14 3.75
N THR A 497 23.52 -10.52 3.57
CA THR A 497 23.35 -9.08 3.83
C THR A 497 23.53 -8.84 5.33
N PRO A 498 24.68 -8.26 5.79
CA PRO A 498 24.83 -7.93 7.20
C PRO A 498 23.80 -6.86 7.56
N ALA A 499 23.24 -6.95 8.76
CA ALA A 499 22.48 -5.85 9.33
C ALA A 499 23.34 -4.59 9.23
N ALA A 500 22.85 -3.55 8.56
CA ALA A 500 23.55 -2.28 8.51
C ALA A 500 23.84 -1.86 9.95
N PRO A 501 25.09 -1.47 10.30
CA PRO A 501 25.37 -1.00 11.64
C PRO A 501 24.46 0.19 11.91
N LEU A 502 23.73 0.15 13.02
CA LEU A 502 23.00 1.30 13.56
C LEU A 502 24.02 2.43 13.74
N THR A 503 24.10 3.32 12.78
CA THR A 503 24.67 4.64 13.01
C THR A 503 23.66 5.36 13.89
N LEU A 504 23.84 5.21 15.21
CA LEU A 504 23.35 6.17 16.18
C LEU A 504 24.06 7.49 15.85
N GLU A 505 23.46 8.30 14.99
CA GLU A 505 23.80 9.72 14.98
C GLU A 505 23.40 10.25 16.35
N ALA A 506 24.41 10.71 17.05
CA ALA A 506 24.29 11.29 18.38
C ALA A 506 23.19 12.34 18.38
N GLU A 507 22.26 12.21 19.34
CA GLU A 507 21.36 13.30 19.71
C GLU A 507 22.20 14.57 19.91
N PRO A 508 21.85 15.72 19.33
CA PRO A 508 22.43 16.95 19.76
C PRO A 508 21.94 17.21 21.19
N GLU A 509 22.86 17.21 22.13
CA GLU A 509 22.63 17.80 23.45
C GLU A 509 22.14 19.24 23.25
N PHE A 510 20.88 19.49 23.60
CA PHE A 510 20.37 20.69 24.31
C PHE A 510 18.85 20.56 24.51
#